data_62451ee4fd0be94d58dd31e7ea134ec8
#
_entry.id   62451ee4fd0be94d58dd31e7ea134ec8
#
_cell.length_a   1.000
_cell.length_b   1.000
_cell.length_c   1.000
_cell.angle_alpha   90.00
_cell.angle_beta   90.00
_cell.angle_gamma   90.00
#
_symmetry.space_group_name_H-M   'P 1'
#
loop_
_entity.id
_entity.type
_entity.pdbx_description
1 polymer ?
#
loop_
_entity_poly.entity_id
_entity_poly.type
_entity_poly.pdbx_seq_one_letter_code
_entity_poly.pdbx_strand_id
1 'polypeptide(L)'
;MKKVFGLSFALSFLITLSAFAQPPGVNKGAVEAFNKGVSEANKRNFKEAISFYSKAIELDPKHANALHNRGIIYYNMRSQPEAVADFTALIGINPKDHDAYNERGLAYADQKKFAEAIADYTKAIELNPSYTAAYNHRGNSAFAMKNYTDAIIDYTKAIELDPADANLFNNRAKTFKAMGKDKEAEDDLAKGKRLAK
;
A
#
# COMPACT_ATOMS: atom_id res chain seq x y z
N MET A 1 13.27 8.51 -31.35
CA MET A 1 12.39 7.38 -30.97
C MET A 1 12.41 7.26 -29.47
N LYS A 2 11.37 7.77 -28.80
CA LYS A 2 11.24 7.72 -27.34
C LYS A 2 10.54 6.40 -26.96
N LYS A 3 11.27 5.48 -26.34
CA LYS A 3 10.66 4.27 -25.74
C LYS A 3 10.05 4.65 -24.40
N VAL A 4 8.73 4.61 -24.34
CA VAL A 4 7.95 4.74 -23.12
C VAL A 4 8.07 3.40 -22.39
N PHE A 5 8.71 3.40 -21.22
CA PHE A 5 8.70 2.27 -20.30
C PHE A 5 7.30 2.20 -19.64
N GLY A 6 6.49 1.26 -20.12
CA GLY A 6 5.23 0.92 -19.49
C GLY A 6 5.50 0.14 -18.19
N LEU A 7 5.27 0.77 -17.05
CA LEU A 7 5.09 0.04 -15.79
C LEU A 7 3.76 -0.71 -15.88
N SER A 8 3.85 -2.02 -16.10
CA SER A 8 2.72 -2.94 -15.97
C SER A 8 2.49 -3.18 -14.48
N PHE A 9 1.64 -2.38 -13.83
CA PHE A 9 1.08 -2.72 -12.54
C PHE A 9 -0.05 -3.72 -12.77
N ALA A 10 0.26 -5.01 -12.62
CA ALA A 10 -0.77 -6.04 -12.46
C ALA A 10 -1.41 -5.87 -11.08
N LEU A 11 -2.45 -5.03 -11.02
CA LEU A 11 -3.31 -4.91 -9.85
C LEU A 11 -4.20 -6.16 -9.81
N SER A 12 -3.82 -7.16 -9.01
CA SER A 12 -4.69 -8.29 -8.70
C SER A 12 -5.82 -7.79 -7.80
N PHE A 13 -6.92 -7.33 -8.41
CA PHE A 13 -8.18 -7.08 -7.70
C PHE A 13 -8.82 -8.42 -7.39
N LEU A 14 -8.47 -9.03 -6.27
CA LEU A 14 -9.27 -10.09 -5.66
C LEU A 14 -10.38 -9.44 -4.82
N ILE A 15 -11.47 -9.07 -5.49
CA ILE A 15 -12.71 -8.70 -4.80
C ILE A 15 -13.41 -10.01 -4.44
N THR A 16 -13.30 -10.42 -3.18
CA THR A 16 -14.04 -11.59 -2.68
C THR A 16 -15.52 -11.25 -2.54
N LEU A 17 -16.32 -11.79 -3.44
CA LEU A 17 -17.77 -11.76 -3.35
C LEU A 17 -18.20 -12.88 -2.39
N SER A 18 -18.31 -12.60 -1.09
CA SER A 18 -18.98 -13.50 -0.15
C SER A 18 -20.37 -12.96 0.18
N ALA A 19 -21.37 -13.53 -0.44
CA ALA A 19 -22.77 -13.35 -0.02
C ALA A 19 -23.01 -14.17 1.25
N PHE A 20 -22.70 -13.58 2.43
CA PHE A 20 -23.10 -14.15 3.71
C PHE A 20 -24.36 -13.44 4.23
N ALA A 21 -25.24 -14.24 4.86
CA ALA A 21 -26.40 -13.73 5.59
C ALA A 21 -25.97 -12.68 6.62
N GLN A 22 -26.54 -11.48 6.53
CA GLN A 22 -26.10 -10.32 7.30
C GLN A 22 -26.55 -10.42 8.76
N PRO A 23 -25.68 -10.06 9.72
CA PRO A 23 -26.07 -9.96 11.13
C PRO A 23 -27.12 -8.86 11.32
N PRO A 24 -27.99 -8.97 12.36
CA PRO A 24 -29.01 -7.96 12.67
C PRO A 24 -28.31 -6.62 12.98
N GLY A 25 -28.74 -5.55 12.28
CA GLY A 25 -28.20 -4.20 12.43
C GLY A 25 -27.49 -3.63 11.21
N VAL A 26 -27.28 -4.41 10.16
CA VAL A 26 -26.61 -3.94 8.93
C VAL A 26 -27.56 -3.05 8.11
N ASN A 27 -27.10 -1.85 7.77
CA ASN A 27 -27.84 -0.93 6.90
C ASN A 27 -27.89 -1.49 5.46
N LYS A 28 -29.04 -2.05 5.07
CA LYS A 28 -29.23 -2.65 3.72
C LYS A 28 -28.90 -1.66 2.59
N GLY A 29 -29.23 -0.40 2.77
CA GLY A 29 -28.90 0.64 1.78
C GLY A 29 -27.39 0.86 1.62
N ALA A 30 -26.65 0.77 2.73
CA ALA A 30 -25.18 0.88 2.68
C ALA A 30 -24.56 -0.29 1.91
N VAL A 31 -25.04 -1.51 2.16
CA VAL A 31 -24.58 -2.71 1.45
C VAL A 31 -24.92 -2.64 -0.04
N GLU A 32 -26.12 -2.22 -0.39
CA GLU A 32 -26.51 -2.07 -1.78
C GLU A 32 -25.65 -1.02 -2.50
N ALA A 33 -25.44 0.15 -1.87
CA ALA A 33 -24.56 1.17 -2.40
C ALA A 33 -23.11 0.66 -2.55
N PHE A 34 -22.56 -0.04 -1.56
CA PHE A 34 -21.24 -0.65 -1.63
C PHE A 34 -21.14 -1.61 -2.82
N ASN A 35 -22.10 -2.53 -2.99
CA ASN A 35 -22.09 -3.50 -4.10
C ASN A 35 -22.16 -2.82 -5.48
N LYS A 36 -22.93 -1.72 -5.62
CA LYS A 36 -22.91 -0.89 -6.82
C LYS A 36 -21.55 -0.26 -7.07
N GLY A 37 -20.90 0.25 -6.01
CA GLY A 37 -19.55 0.80 -6.08
C GLY A 37 -18.53 -0.24 -6.57
N VAL A 38 -18.59 -1.47 -6.05
CA VAL A 38 -17.76 -2.60 -6.51
C VAL A 38 -18.01 -2.90 -7.99
N SER A 39 -19.27 -2.93 -8.42
CA SER A 39 -19.62 -3.16 -9.83
C SER A 39 -19.02 -2.08 -10.74
N GLU A 40 -19.11 -0.81 -10.37
CA GLU A 40 -18.55 0.28 -11.17
C GLU A 40 -17.01 0.29 -11.15
N ALA A 41 -16.38 -0.03 -10.01
CA ALA A 41 -14.93 -0.17 -9.92
C ALA A 41 -14.40 -1.28 -10.86
N ASN A 42 -15.11 -2.41 -10.96
CA ASN A 42 -14.76 -3.50 -11.87
C ASN A 42 -14.85 -3.10 -13.36
N LYS A 43 -15.75 -2.17 -13.68
CA LYS A 43 -15.88 -1.57 -15.03
C LYS A 43 -14.85 -0.44 -15.25
N ARG A 44 -14.02 -0.12 -14.24
CA ARG A 44 -13.10 1.01 -14.20
C ARG A 44 -13.79 2.40 -14.23
N ASN A 45 -15.07 2.45 -13.89
CA ASN A 45 -15.83 3.68 -13.72
C ASN A 45 -15.56 4.28 -12.32
N PHE A 46 -14.32 4.74 -12.09
CA PHE A 46 -13.85 5.10 -10.75
C PHE A 46 -14.60 6.27 -10.12
N LYS A 47 -15.07 7.23 -10.91
CA LYS A 47 -15.87 8.36 -10.39
C LYS A 47 -17.20 7.89 -9.83
N GLU A 48 -17.89 7.03 -10.55
CA GLU A 48 -19.16 6.42 -10.16
C GLU A 48 -18.95 5.49 -8.96
N ALA A 49 -17.87 4.72 -8.94
CA ALA A 49 -17.52 3.87 -7.80
C ALA A 49 -17.33 4.69 -6.52
N ILE A 50 -16.58 5.81 -6.59
CA ILE A 50 -16.40 6.75 -5.47
C ILE A 50 -17.76 7.27 -4.98
N SER A 51 -18.66 7.65 -5.90
CA SER A 51 -20.00 8.14 -5.54
C SER A 51 -20.79 7.09 -4.75
N PHE A 52 -20.78 5.84 -5.20
CA PHE A 52 -21.48 4.75 -4.52
C PHE A 52 -20.83 4.37 -3.18
N TYR A 53 -19.50 4.33 -3.10
CA TYR A 53 -18.82 4.10 -1.81
C TYR A 53 -19.08 5.25 -0.84
N SER A 54 -19.11 6.51 -1.32
CA SER A 54 -19.48 7.66 -0.50
C SER A 54 -20.89 7.54 0.04
N LYS A 55 -21.83 7.06 -0.76
CA LYS A 55 -23.19 6.78 -0.31
C LYS A 55 -23.25 5.65 0.73
N ALA A 56 -22.44 4.61 0.55
CA ALA A 56 -22.35 3.54 1.55
C ALA A 56 -21.84 4.07 2.88
N ILE A 57 -20.81 4.92 2.86
CA ILE A 57 -20.21 5.54 4.06
C ILE A 57 -21.16 6.56 4.71
N GLU A 58 -21.94 7.30 3.92
CA GLU A 58 -22.98 8.20 4.45
C GLU A 58 -24.04 7.41 5.24
N LEU A 59 -24.45 6.25 4.73
CA LEU A 59 -25.45 5.38 5.34
C LEU A 59 -24.89 4.56 6.50
N ASP A 60 -23.62 4.22 6.46
CA ASP A 60 -22.88 3.51 7.50
C ASP A 60 -21.45 4.08 7.61
N PRO A 61 -21.20 5.05 8.50
CA PRO A 61 -19.88 5.66 8.65
C PRO A 61 -18.76 4.69 9.10
N LYS A 62 -19.14 3.47 9.55
CA LYS A 62 -18.20 2.40 9.92
C LYS A 62 -18.08 1.32 8.85
N HIS A 63 -18.52 1.57 7.63
CA HIS A 63 -18.42 0.61 6.53
C HIS A 63 -16.96 0.49 6.05
N ALA A 64 -16.16 -0.32 6.76
CA ALA A 64 -14.73 -0.46 6.55
C ALA A 64 -14.35 -0.75 5.08
N ASN A 65 -15.06 -1.70 4.44
CA ASN A 65 -14.78 -2.05 3.04
C ASN A 65 -15.03 -0.89 2.06
N ALA A 66 -16.02 -0.03 2.32
CA ALA A 66 -16.29 1.12 1.46
C ALA A 66 -15.20 2.19 1.62
N LEU A 67 -14.75 2.44 2.85
CA LEU A 67 -13.63 3.33 3.13
C LEU A 67 -12.35 2.80 2.46
N HIS A 68 -12.03 1.52 2.66
CA HIS A 68 -10.85 0.91 2.05
C HIS A 68 -10.84 1.03 0.53
N ASN A 69 -11.93 0.57 -0.13
CA ASN A 69 -11.99 0.57 -1.59
C ASN A 69 -11.98 2.00 -2.16
N ARG A 70 -12.63 2.97 -1.51
CA ARG A 70 -12.60 4.37 -1.93
C ARG A 70 -11.21 4.97 -1.73
N GLY A 71 -10.56 4.70 -0.61
CA GLY A 71 -9.18 5.10 -0.32
C GLY A 71 -8.20 4.60 -1.38
N ILE A 72 -8.29 3.33 -1.77
CA ILE A 72 -7.47 2.75 -2.84
C ILE A 72 -7.72 3.47 -4.18
N ILE A 73 -8.97 3.76 -4.52
CA ILE A 73 -9.27 4.50 -5.76
C ILE A 73 -8.69 5.91 -5.69
N TYR A 74 -8.85 6.63 -4.58
CA TYR A 74 -8.25 7.95 -4.41
C TYR A 74 -6.74 7.91 -4.53
N TYR A 75 -6.07 6.94 -3.89
CA TYR A 75 -4.64 6.75 -4.00
C TYR A 75 -4.19 6.57 -5.46
N ASN A 76 -4.86 5.68 -6.20
CA ASN A 76 -4.55 5.41 -7.61
C ASN A 76 -4.83 6.61 -8.52
N MET A 77 -5.80 7.45 -8.17
CA MET A 77 -6.11 8.70 -8.88
C MET A 77 -5.21 9.87 -8.47
N ARG A 78 -4.21 9.65 -7.62
CA ARG A 78 -3.31 10.68 -7.08
C ARG A 78 -4.00 11.73 -6.20
N SER A 79 -5.15 11.37 -5.63
CA SER A 79 -5.88 12.17 -4.63
C SER A 79 -5.44 11.74 -3.21
N GLN A 80 -4.16 11.95 -2.89
CA GLN A 80 -3.56 11.46 -1.65
C GLN A 80 -4.21 12.01 -0.37
N PRO A 81 -4.64 13.28 -0.28
CA PRO A 81 -5.33 13.76 0.92
C PRO A 81 -6.61 12.99 1.24
N GLU A 82 -7.41 12.69 0.21
CA GLU A 82 -8.64 11.92 0.33
C GLU A 82 -8.35 10.46 0.71
N ALA A 83 -7.32 9.86 0.13
CA ALA A 83 -6.87 8.52 0.50
C ALA A 83 -6.44 8.46 1.98
N VAL A 84 -5.65 9.43 2.44
CA VAL A 84 -5.25 9.55 3.85
C VAL A 84 -6.45 9.68 4.77
N ALA A 85 -7.47 10.45 4.38
CA ALA A 85 -8.69 10.61 5.17
C ALA A 85 -9.43 9.26 5.33
N ASP A 86 -9.61 8.52 4.24
CA ASP A 86 -10.29 7.23 4.25
C ASP A 86 -9.52 6.16 5.07
N PHE A 87 -8.21 6.04 4.87
CA PHE A 87 -7.40 5.10 5.66
C PHE A 87 -7.33 5.51 7.14
N THR A 88 -7.38 6.82 7.45
CA THR A 88 -7.46 7.28 8.84
C THR A 88 -8.78 6.88 9.48
N ALA A 89 -9.90 7.00 8.77
CA ALA A 89 -11.20 6.54 9.24
C ALA A 89 -11.19 5.01 9.44
N LEU A 90 -10.59 4.26 8.52
CA LEU A 90 -10.45 2.80 8.61
C LEU A 90 -9.65 2.39 9.85
N ILE A 91 -8.51 3.04 10.12
CA ILE A 91 -7.71 2.83 11.33
C ILE A 91 -8.52 3.15 12.59
N GLY A 92 -9.36 4.19 12.54
CA GLY A 92 -10.27 4.52 13.66
C GLY A 92 -11.29 3.42 13.95
N ILE A 93 -11.72 2.68 12.92
CA ILE A 93 -12.63 1.52 13.07
C ILE A 93 -11.86 0.29 13.58
N ASN A 94 -10.71 0.00 12.98
CA ASN A 94 -9.86 -1.14 13.34
C ASN A 94 -8.39 -0.70 13.56
N PRO A 95 -8.01 -0.32 14.79
CA PRO A 95 -6.64 0.09 15.10
C PRO A 95 -5.58 -1.02 15.01
N LYS A 96 -5.99 -2.26 14.71
CA LYS A 96 -5.09 -3.40 14.50
C LYS A 96 -4.92 -3.78 13.03
N ASP A 97 -5.45 -2.99 12.12
CA ASP A 97 -5.35 -3.23 10.68
C ASP A 97 -3.99 -2.74 10.17
N HIS A 98 -3.04 -3.67 10.06
CA HIS A 98 -1.69 -3.36 9.56
C HIS A 98 -1.68 -2.90 8.11
N ASP A 99 -2.63 -3.38 7.28
CA ASP A 99 -2.74 -2.96 5.88
C ASP A 99 -3.16 -1.51 5.77
N ALA A 100 -4.15 -1.07 6.57
CA ALA A 100 -4.60 0.32 6.59
C ALA A 100 -3.47 1.30 6.97
N TYR A 101 -2.62 0.94 7.94
CA TYR A 101 -1.43 1.74 8.26
C TYR A 101 -0.46 1.77 7.08
N ASN A 102 -0.15 0.64 6.46
CA ASN A 102 0.75 0.59 5.32
C ASN A 102 0.23 1.43 4.14
N GLU A 103 -1.04 1.34 3.83
CA GLU A 103 -1.68 2.10 2.74
C GLU A 103 -1.70 3.61 3.03
N ARG A 104 -1.97 4.03 4.27
CA ARG A 104 -1.85 5.43 4.66
C ARG A 104 -0.41 5.91 4.57
N GLY A 105 0.54 5.10 4.98
CA GLY A 105 1.97 5.36 4.83
C GLY A 105 2.37 5.58 3.37
N LEU A 106 1.86 4.77 2.43
CA LEU A 106 2.08 4.98 0.99
C LEU A 106 1.53 6.34 0.53
N ALA A 107 0.32 6.68 0.96
CA ALA A 107 -0.27 7.98 0.61
C ALA A 107 0.50 9.17 1.21
N TYR A 108 1.10 9.02 2.40
CA TYR A 108 2.02 10.01 2.96
C TYR A 108 3.34 10.08 2.20
N ALA A 109 3.93 8.93 1.83
CA ALA A 109 5.18 8.89 1.09
C ALA A 109 5.06 9.56 -0.30
N ASP A 110 3.94 9.34 -0.99
CA ASP A 110 3.65 10.02 -2.27
C ASP A 110 3.52 11.55 -2.11
N GLN A 111 3.07 12.03 -0.93
CA GLN A 111 3.09 13.45 -0.58
C GLN A 111 4.48 13.94 -0.10
N LYS A 112 5.50 13.08 -0.13
CA LYS A 112 6.84 13.33 0.43
C LYS A 112 6.85 13.58 1.94
N LYS A 113 5.81 13.19 2.65
CA LYS A 113 5.69 13.21 4.10
C LYS A 113 6.32 11.94 4.67
N PHE A 114 7.66 11.83 4.51
CA PHE A 114 8.36 10.58 4.80
C PHE A 114 8.38 10.23 6.29
N ALA A 115 8.38 11.23 7.18
CA ALA A 115 8.34 10.98 8.62
C ALA A 115 7.01 10.33 9.05
N GLU A 116 5.89 10.85 8.54
CA GLU A 116 4.55 10.29 8.78
C GLU A 116 4.42 8.89 8.17
N ALA A 117 4.96 8.69 6.96
CA ALA A 117 4.99 7.39 6.32
C ALA A 117 5.78 6.36 7.15
N ILE A 118 6.96 6.72 7.66
CA ILE A 118 7.79 5.85 8.51
C ILE A 118 7.05 5.48 9.81
N ALA A 119 6.34 6.42 10.42
CA ALA A 119 5.54 6.14 11.62
C ALA A 119 4.45 5.11 11.33
N ASP A 120 3.73 5.25 10.22
CA ASP A 120 2.68 4.31 9.81
C ASP A 120 3.25 2.92 9.47
N TYR A 121 4.34 2.83 8.69
CA TYR A 121 4.98 1.54 8.41
C TYR A 121 5.52 0.87 9.67
N THR A 122 6.04 1.67 10.62
CA THR A 122 6.47 1.14 11.91
C THR A 122 5.30 0.52 12.65
N LYS A 123 4.13 1.17 12.63
CA LYS A 123 2.92 0.64 13.25
C LYS A 123 2.42 -0.63 12.54
N ALA A 124 2.47 -0.66 11.20
CA ALA A 124 2.16 -1.86 10.44
C ALA A 124 3.07 -3.05 10.81
N ILE A 125 4.38 -2.79 10.97
CA ILE A 125 5.38 -3.80 11.39
C ILE A 125 5.16 -4.27 12.83
N GLU A 126 4.82 -3.38 13.76
CA GLU A 126 4.47 -3.76 15.13
C GLU A 126 3.27 -4.71 15.18
N LEU A 127 2.27 -4.47 14.33
CA LEU A 127 1.07 -5.29 14.23
C LEU A 127 1.31 -6.60 13.49
N ASN A 128 2.17 -6.59 12.48
CA ASN A 128 2.55 -7.77 11.70
C ASN A 128 4.08 -7.77 11.41
N PRO A 129 4.90 -8.38 12.30
CA PRO A 129 6.36 -8.41 12.14
C PRO A 129 6.87 -9.19 10.91
N SER A 130 6.00 -9.91 10.19
CA SER A 130 6.32 -10.60 8.95
C SER A 130 5.86 -9.86 7.69
N TYR A 131 5.45 -8.59 7.82
CA TYR A 131 4.92 -7.81 6.70
C TYR A 131 6.05 -7.22 5.84
N THR A 132 6.55 -8.02 4.91
CA THR A 132 7.67 -7.68 4.01
C THR A 132 7.49 -6.32 3.31
N ALA A 133 6.28 -6.03 2.82
CA ALA A 133 6.00 -4.79 2.12
C ALA A 133 6.24 -3.55 3.01
N ALA A 134 5.85 -3.60 4.29
CA ALA A 134 6.03 -2.47 5.20
C ALA A 134 7.51 -2.18 5.48
N TYR A 135 8.36 -3.20 5.61
CA TYR A 135 9.81 -2.99 5.71
C TYR A 135 10.36 -2.36 4.44
N ASN A 136 9.99 -2.86 3.26
CA ASN A 136 10.45 -2.28 1.99
C ASN A 136 10.02 -0.81 1.85
N HIS A 137 8.77 -0.48 2.18
CA HIS A 137 8.24 0.88 2.08
C HIS A 137 8.90 1.82 3.09
N ARG A 138 9.17 1.34 4.33
CA ARG A 138 9.89 2.10 5.35
C ARG A 138 11.32 2.37 4.91
N GLY A 139 12.00 1.36 4.38
CA GLY A 139 13.33 1.49 3.79
C GLY A 139 13.37 2.50 2.64
N ASN A 140 12.38 2.50 1.75
CA ASN A 140 12.26 3.48 0.67
C ASN A 140 12.11 4.92 1.22
N SER A 141 11.32 5.11 2.27
CA SER A 141 11.13 6.41 2.91
C SER A 141 12.40 6.87 3.64
N ALA A 142 13.08 5.96 4.34
CA ALA A 142 14.38 6.23 4.97
C ALA A 142 15.45 6.60 3.92
N PHE A 143 15.50 5.89 2.80
CA PHE A 143 16.37 6.22 1.67
C PHE A 143 16.11 7.63 1.13
N ALA A 144 14.83 7.99 0.94
CA ALA A 144 14.44 9.32 0.46
C ALA A 144 14.87 10.44 1.44
N MET A 145 14.91 10.15 2.73
CA MET A 145 15.45 11.03 3.76
C MET A 145 16.97 10.97 3.92
N LYS A 146 17.65 10.17 3.09
CA LYS A 146 19.11 9.90 3.15
C LYS A 146 19.56 9.16 4.43
N ASN A 147 18.63 8.54 5.15
CA ASN A 147 18.91 7.67 6.29
C ASN A 147 19.27 6.27 5.77
N TYR A 148 20.41 6.18 5.09
CA TYR A 148 20.82 4.98 4.36
C TYR A 148 21.04 3.76 5.26
N THR A 149 21.52 3.97 6.48
CA THR A 149 21.70 2.88 7.45
C THR A 149 20.36 2.22 7.80
N ASP A 150 19.34 3.01 8.11
CA ASP A 150 18.01 2.50 8.44
C ASP A 150 17.37 1.82 7.22
N ALA A 151 17.56 2.39 6.03
CA ALA A 151 17.09 1.78 4.79
C ALA A 151 17.70 0.39 4.56
N ILE A 152 19.01 0.20 4.79
CA ILE A 152 19.67 -1.11 4.66
C ILE A 152 19.15 -2.11 5.68
N ILE A 153 18.92 -1.71 6.92
CA ILE A 153 18.33 -2.57 7.95
C ILE A 153 16.97 -3.08 7.49
N ASP A 154 16.12 -2.19 7.02
CA ASP A 154 14.77 -2.53 6.56
C ASP A 154 14.77 -3.42 5.33
N TYR A 155 15.56 -3.10 4.29
CA TYR A 155 15.67 -3.98 3.11
C TYR A 155 16.27 -5.34 3.46
N THR A 156 17.21 -5.39 4.39
CA THR A 156 17.78 -6.67 4.86
C THR A 156 16.69 -7.51 5.50
N LYS A 157 15.86 -6.91 6.36
CA LYS A 157 14.74 -7.61 6.98
C LYS A 157 13.69 -8.06 5.96
N ALA A 158 13.37 -7.21 4.98
CA ALA A 158 12.48 -7.58 3.88
C ALA A 158 13.02 -8.77 3.07
N ILE A 159 14.33 -8.80 2.77
CA ILE A 159 15.01 -9.92 2.07
C ILE A 159 14.99 -11.19 2.91
N GLU A 160 15.15 -11.12 4.23
CA GLU A 160 15.04 -12.29 5.11
C GLU A 160 13.63 -12.91 5.04
N LEU A 161 12.59 -12.06 4.93
CA LEU A 161 11.20 -12.49 4.87
C LEU A 161 10.80 -12.99 3.46
N ASP A 162 11.33 -12.37 2.42
CA ASP A 162 11.12 -12.77 1.02
C ASP A 162 12.43 -12.72 0.22
N PRO A 163 13.22 -13.81 0.27
CA PRO A 163 14.51 -13.88 -0.43
C PRO A 163 14.39 -14.06 -1.95
N ALA A 164 13.15 -14.18 -2.48
CA ALA A 164 12.91 -14.36 -3.90
C ALA A 164 12.56 -13.04 -4.63
N ASP A 165 12.23 -11.98 -3.90
CA ASP A 165 11.93 -10.68 -4.52
C ASP A 165 13.20 -9.94 -4.94
N ALA A 166 13.46 -9.93 -6.26
CA ALA A 166 14.58 -9.22 -6.87
C ALA A 166 14.60 -7.71 -6.56
N ASN A 167 13.44 -7.08 -6.35
CA ASN A 167 13.36 -5.64 -6.12
C ASN A 167 13.98 -5.24 -4.79
N LEU A 168 13.89 -6.09 -3.77
CA LEU A 168 14.46 -5.83 -2.45
C LEU A 168 15.99 -5.73 -2.53
N PHE A 169 16.63 -6.65 -3.29
CA PHE A 169 18.07 -6.59 -3.54
C PHE A 169 18.45 -5.33 -4.34
N ASN A 170 17.67 -4.98 -5.35
CA ASN A 170 17.91 -3.78 -6.15
C ASN A 170 17.80 -2.49 -5.31
N ASN A 171 16.82 -2.41 -4.40
CA ASN A 171 16.66 -1.27 -3.50
C ASN A 171 17.83 -1.16 -2.52
N ARG A 172 18.28 -2.31 -1.94
CA ARG A 172 19.43 -2.32 -1.04
C ARG A 172 20.73 -1.99 -1.78
N ALA A 173 20.92 -2.52 -2.99
CA ALA A 173 22.07 -2.20 -3.84
C ALA A 173 22.16 -0.70 -4.15
N LYS A 174 21.03 -0.08 -4.52
CA LYS A 174 20.95 1.36 -4.75
C LYS A 174 21.39 2.15 -3.50
N THR A 175 21.03 1.65 -2.33
CA THR A 175 21.39 2.28 -1.05
C THR A 175 22.88 2.10 -0.75
N PHE A 176 23.44 0.91 -0.95
CA PHE A 176 24.87 0.66 -0.82
C PHE A 176 25.69 1.57 -1.76
N LYS A 177 25.24 1.72 -3.01
CA LYS A 177 25.88 2.62 -3.96
C LYS A 177 25.85 4.09 -3.51
N ALA A 178 24.74 4.54 -2.92
CA ALA A 178 24.63 5.89 -2.37
C ALA A 178 25.57 6.12 -1.16
N MET A 179 26.02 5.05 -0.50
CA MET A 179 27.01 5.07 0.59
C MET A 179 28.46 4.86 0.12
N GLY A 180 28.70 4.69 -1.19
CA GLY A 180 30.04 4.36 -1.73
C GLY A 180 30.48 2.93 -1.46
N LYS A 181 29.56 2.02 -1.13
CA LYS A 181 29.80 0.60 -0.90
C LYS A 181 29.58 -0.19 -2.19
N ASP A 182 30.47 0.01 -3.16
CA ASP A 182 30.28 -0.48 -4.54
C ASP A 182 30.26 -2.01 -4.60
N LYS A 183 31.09 -2.70 -3.82
CA LYS A 183 31.14 -4.15 -3.81
C LYS A 183 29.82 -4.78 -3.31
N GLU A 184 29.30 -4.31 -2.21
CA GLU A 184 28.01 -4.77 -1.67
C GLU A 184 26.86 -4.47 -2.65
N ALA A 185 26.92 -3.34 -3.34
CA ALA A 185 25.95 -3.00 -4.37
C ALA A 185 26.01 -3.97 -5.56
N GLU A 186 27.20 -4.32 -6.06
CA GLU A 186 27.39 -5.27 -7.16
C GLU A 186 26.90 -6.68 -6.78
N ASP A 187 27.19 -7.14 -5.58
CA ASP A 187 26.73 -8.44 -5.06
C ASP A 187 25.19 -8.53 -5.03
N ASP A 188 24.53 -7.50 -4.52
CA ASP A 188 23.06 -7.42 -4.50
C ASP A 188 22.46 -7.33 -5.90
N LEU A 189 23.03 -6.52 -6.79
CA LEU A 189 22.57 -6.43 -8.20
C LEU A 189 22.72 -7.78 -8.92
N ALA A 190 23.82 -8.49 -8.69
CA ALA A 190 24.02 -9.83 -9.25
C ALA A 190 22.98 -10.83 -8.73
N LYS A 191 22.60 -10.74 -7.46
CA LYS A 191 21.54 -11.56 -6.87
C LYS A 191 20.18 -11.22 -7.45
N GLY A 192 19.81 -9.94 -7.50
CA GLY A 192 18.55 -9.48 -8.09
C GLY A 192 18.40 -9.90 -9.56
N LYS A 193 19.47 -9.78 -10.35
CA LYS A 193 19.48 -10.22 -11.76
C LYS A 193 19.27 -11.73 -11.92
N ARG A 194 19.74 -12.56 -10.98
CA ARG A 194 19.53 -14.02 -11.01
C ARG A 194 18.08 -14.39 -10.68
N LEU A 195 17.45 -13.63 -9.77
CA LEU A 195 16.06 -13.86 -9.37
C LEU A 195 15.04 -13.37 -10.41
N ALA A 196 15.41 -12.41 -11.26
CA ALA A 196 14.54 -11.86 -12.30
C ALA A 196 14.49 -12.71 -13.60
N LYS A 197 15.20 -13.85 -13.66
CA LYS A 197 15.19 -14.82 -14.77
C LYS A 197 14.20 -15.93 -14.53
#